data_c9317510ebdb134a507d88d10aaccbc7
#
_entry.id   c9317510ebdb134a507d88d10aaccbc7
#
_cell.length_a   1.000
_cell.length_b   1.000
_cell.length_c   1.000
_cell.angle_alpha   90.00
_cell.angle_beta   90.00
_cell.angle_gamma   90.00
#
_symmetry.space_group_name_H-M   'P 1'
#
loop_
_entity.id
_entity.type
_entity.pdbx_description
1 polymer ?
#
loop_
_entity_poly.entity_id
_entity_poly.type
_entity_poly.pdbx_seq_one_letter_code
_entity_poly.pdbx_strand_id
1 'polypeptide(L)'
;MEVRRPDAGPDRPQRSARPEGLHIALMGIDGAGKSTIAVELAESLRAGGHEVEIVNFKRAMAGAEPATSGVLSHVAFAALRAQYAEAVPADPLNDLGALLAGDDDAAKFSEIEERLRAVDVAANSARPLLSSAVLEIVGGFWVHSYVESRLRDGVVVVNDSFGYKHVLKNVLLAQRMSGPGSPEHTEAQRVLDTARGLFHALFGPTYGYWVDTDPRLAVRWRAATGDVTTPFESYGLAGEHGDASFLAMQDHCRDAFRQAAHGWRWQTVALADVPKDENISGAVRRIEQDALGHLERVRAAR
;
A
#
# COMPACT_ATOMS: atom_id res chain seq x y z
N MET A 1 52.91 14.75 -4.59
CA MET A 1 51.55 15.06 -5.14
C MET A 1 50.56 14.53 -4.12
N GLU A 2 50.15 15.41 -3.18
CA GLU A 2 49.32 15.08 -2.04
C GLU A 2 47.85 15.08 -2.51
N VAL A 3 47.21 13.92 -2.43
CA VAL A 3 45.76 13.77 -2.74
C VAL A 3 44.98 14.31 -1.57
N ARG A 4 44.42 15.52 -1.67
CA ARG A 4 43.45 16.06 -0.73
C ARG A 4 42.23 15.15 -0.69
N ARG A 5 41.87 14.63 0.51
CA ARG A 5 40.58 13.99 0.75
C ARG A 5 39.49 15.03 0.53
N PRO A 6 38.37 14.68 -0.15
CA PRO A 6 37.25 15.58 -0.26
C PRO A 6 36.65 15.84 1.13
N ASP A 7 36.43 17.12 1.42
CA ASP A 7 35.76 17.60 2.63
C ASP A 7 34.45 16.88 2.86
N ALA A 8 34.16 16.60 4.13
CA ALA A 8 32.87 16.10 4.59
C ALA A 8 31.78 17.00 4.03
N GLY A 9 30.86 16.40 3.27
CA GLY A 9 29.71 17.08 2.70
C GLY A 9 28.88 17.80 3.78
N PRO A 10 28.05 18.77 3.38
CA PRO A 10 27.32 19.63 4.31
C PRO A 10 26.56 18.78 5.33
N ASP A 11 26.74 19.12 6.62
CA ASP A 11 26.00 18.57 7.74
C ASP A 11 24.54 18.40 7.35
N ARG A 12 24.04 17.17 7.42
CA ARG A 12 22.59 16.95 7.31
C ARG A 12 21.95 17.85 8.36
N PRO A 13 20.96 18.68 7.96
CA PRO A 13 20.27 19.51 8.92
C PRO A 13 19.84 18.65 10.08
N GLN A 14 20.27 18.98 11.29
CA GLN A 14 19.86 18.32 12.52
C GLN A 14 18.33 18.23 12.47
N ARG A 15 17.78 17.04 12.34
CA ARG A 15 16.34 16.80 12.48
C ARG A 15 15.97 17.38 13.84
N SER A 16 15.25 18.51 13.80
CA SER A 16 14.59 19.07 14.98
C SER A 16 13.92 17.95 15.75
N ALA A 17 13.93 18.04 17.07
CA ALA A 17 13.50 17.04 18.07
C ALA A 17 12.63 15.93 17.49
N ARG A 18 13.11 14.67 17.60
CA ARG A 18 12.45 13.47 17.02
C ARG A 18 10.95 13.53 17.32
N PRO A 19 10.09 13.22 16.33
CA PRO A 19 8.66 13.16 16.57
C PRO A 19 8.37 12.25 17.76
N GLU A 20 7.45 12.65 18.61
CA GLU A 20 7.08 11.91 19.83
C GLU A 20 6.28 10.64 19.52
N GLY A 21 5.67 10.57 18.34
CA GLY A 21 4.87 9.47 17.84
C GLY A 21 5.68 8.37 17.14
N LEU A 22 4.99 7.36 16.71
CA LEU A 22 5.57 6.18 16.07
C LEU A 22 4.83 5.85 14.77
N HIS A 23 5.55 5.72 13.65
CA HIS A 23 4.99 5.28 12.37
C HIS A 23 5.32 3.81 12.13
N ILE A 24 4.29 2.98 12.09
CA ILE A 24 4.34 1.56 11.74
C ILE A 24 3.70 1.37 10.38
N ALA A 25 4.36 0.74 9.43
CA ALA A 25 3.79 0.44 8.13
C ALA A 25 3.82 -1.06 7.81
N LEU A 26 2.72 -1.54 7.25
CA LEU A 26 2.57 -2.92 6.79
C LEU A 26 2.58 -2.97 5.26
N MET A 27 3.36 -3.89 4.69
CA MET A 27 3.41 -4.17 3.26
C MET A 27 3.23 -5.68 3.05
N GLY A 28 2.52 -6.05 2.00
CA GLY A 28 2.29 -7.45 1.67
C GLY A 28 1.20 -7.59 0.60
N ILE A 29 1.02 -8.80 0.10
CA ILE A 29 0.07 -9.15 -0.97
C ILE A 29 -1.40 -8.91 -0.56
N ASP A 30 -2.32 -8.98 -1.53
CA ASP A 30 -3.75 -8.94 -1.24
C ASP A 30 -4.19 -10.21 -0.51
N GLY A 31 -5.06 -10.05 0.49
CA GLY A 31 -5.49 -11.17 1.34
C GLY A 31 -4.47 -11.62 2.41
N ALA A 32 -3.32 -10.93 2.57
CA ALA A 32 -2.29 -11.28 3.55
C ALA A 32 -2.67 -10.99 5.02
N GLY A 33 -3.86 -10.52 5.33
CA GLY A 33 -4.30 -10.24 6.71
C GLY A 33 -3.81 -8.90 7.29
N LYS A 34 -3.17 -8.03 6.50
CA LYS A 34 -2.62 -6.75 6.96
C LYS A 34 -3.63 -5.87 7.71
N SER A 35 -4.83 -5.70 7.15
CA SER A 35 -5.85 -4.85 7.78
C SER A 35 -6.33 -5.44 9.11
N THR A 36 -6.41 -6.76 9.24
CA THR A 36 -6.73 -7.43 10.51
C THR A 36 -5.61 -7.18 11.53
N ILE A 37 -4.34 -7.38 11.12
CA ILE A 37 -3.17 -7.08 11.97
C ILE A 37 -3.20 -5.62 12.43
N ALA A 38 -3.46 -4.66 11.52
CA ALA A 38 -3.49 -3.24 11.83
C ALA A 38 -4.58 -2.89 12.86
N VAL A 39 -5.78 -3.47 12.72
CA VAL A 39 -6.89 -3.24 13.65
C VAL A 39 -6.58 -3.80 15.03
N GLU A 40 -6.20 -5.07 15.12
CA GLU A 40 -5.87 -5.71 16.41
C GLU A 40 -4.68 -5.04 17.10
N LEU A 41 -3.64 -4.67 16.34
CA LEU A 41 -2.50 -3.92 16.88
C LEU A 41 -2.94 -2.56 17.45
N ALA A 42 -3.77 -1.83 16.71
CA ALA A 42 -4.25 -0.53 17.16
C ALA A 42 -5.12 -0.65 18.42
N GLU A 43 -5.97 -1.67 18.50
CA GLU A 43 -6.78 -1.95 19.69
C GLU A 43 -5.90 -2.28 20.91
N SER A 44 -4.89 -3.13 20.73
CA SER A 44 -3.95 -3.50 21.79
C SER A 44 -3.16 -2.28 22.31
N LEU A 45 -2.62 -1.47 21.42
CA LEU A 45 -1.88 -0.25 21.80
C LEU A 45 -2.79 0.79 22.48
N ARG A 46 -4.05 0.94 22.03
CA ARG A 46 -5.05 1.81 22.69
C ARG A 46 -5.38 1.32 24.09
N ALA A 47 -5.53 0.00 24.28
CA ALA A 47 -5.71 -0.59 25.60
C ALA A 47 -4.51 -0.33 26.52
N GLY A 48 -3.31 -0.21 25.97
CA GLY A 48 -2.10 0.23 26.65
C GLY A 48 -2.01 1.74 26.92
N GLY A 49 -3.05 2.52 26.59
CA GLY A 49 -3.14 3.96 26.85
C GLY A 49 -2.45 4.85 25.80
N HIS A 50 -2.17 4.33 24.61
CA HIS A 50 -1.61 5.09 23.51
C HIS A 50 -2.71 5.67 22.60
N GLU A 51 -2.51 6.89 22.11
CA GLU A 51 -3.31 7.41 21.01
C GLU A 51 -2.85 6.77 19.71
N VAL A 52 -3.76 6.09 18.98
CA VAL A 52 -3.43 5.32 17.78
C VAL A 52 -4.38 5.65 16.66
N GLU A 53 -3.83 5.95 15.49
CA GLU A 53 -4.58 6.11 14.25
C GLU A 53 -4.17 5.05 13.22
N ILE A 54 -5.17 4.54 12.47
CA ILE A 54 -4.92 3.64 11.34
C ILE A 54 -5.05 4.45 10.05
N VAL A 55 -3.97 4.58 9.31
CA VAL A 55 -3.99 5.13 7.96
C VAL A 55 -4.26 3.98 6.98
N ASN A 56 -5.47 3.98 6.44
CA ASN A 56 -5.92 3.04 5.44
C ASN A 56 -6.71 3.79 4.39
N PHE A 57 -6.32 3.62 3.15
CA PHE A 57 -6.96 4.25 2.01
C PHE A 57 -8.48 3.99 1.96
N LYS A 58 -8.92 2.73 2.10
CA LYS A 58 -10.33 2.36 2.08
C LYS A 58 -11.12 2.97 3.25
N ARG A 59 -10.53 3.01 4.45
CA ARG A 59 -11.17 3.61 5.62
C ARG A 59 -11.29 5.12 5.50
N ALA A 60 -10.24 5.78 4.97
CA ALA A 60 -10.26 7.21 4.68
C ALA A 60 -11.36 7.54 3.65
N MET A 61 -11.50 6.72 2.61
CA MET A 61 -12.54 6.85 1.59
C MET A 61 -13.94 6.57 2.14
N ALA A 62 -14.08 5.66 3.11
CA ALA A 62 -15.35 5.38 3.79
C ALA A 62 -15.73 6.44 4.86
N GLY A 63 -14.96 7.52 4.98
CA GLY A 63 -15.23 8.57 5.98
C GLY A 63 -14.95 8.17 7.43
N ALA A 64 -14.29 7.03 7.66
CA ALA A 64 -13.98 6.55 9.01
C ALA A 64 -12.80 7.31 9.66
N GLU A 65 -12.05 8.07 8.87
CA GLU A 65 -10.88 8.84 9.29
C GLU A 65 -11.01 10.28 8.74
N PRO A 66 -11.69 11.20 9.45
CA PRO A 66 -12.11 12.49 8.90
C PRO A 66 -10.96 13.45 8.51
N ALA A 67 -9.78 13.30 9.09
CA ALA A 67 -8.68 14.22 8.84
C ALA A 67 -7.95 13.97 7.50
N THR A 68 -8.03 12.76 6.93
CA THR A 68 -7.39 12.40 5.66
C THR A 68 -8.34 12.47 4.46
N SER A 69 -9.65 12.57 4.70
CA SER A 69 -10.67 12.28 3.70
C SER A 69 -10.68 13.21 2.49
N GLY A 70 -10.46 14.52 2.64
CA GLY A 70 -10.65 15.46 1.54
C GLY A 70 -9.66 15.32 0.38
N VAL A 71 -8.38 15.52 0.63
CA VAL A 71 -7.36 15.54 -0.44
C VAL A 71 -6.96 14.14 -0.84
N LEU A 72 -6.87 13.21 0.11
CA LEU A 72 -6.52 11.83 -0.18
C LEU A 72 -7.59 11.17 -1.04
N SER A 73 -8.88 11.46 -0.81
CA SER A 73 -9.95 10.96 -1.66
C SER A 73 -9.86 11.49 -3.09
N HIS A 74 -9.57 12.79 -3.31
CA HIS A 74 -9.41 13.31 -4.67
C HIS A 74 -8.29 12.61 -5.45
N VAL A 75 -7.12 12.43 -4.82
CA VAL A 75 -6.00 11.74 -5.47
C VAL A 75 -6.34 10.28 -5.76
N ALA A 76 -7.03 9.64 -4.84
CA ALA A 76 -7.46 8.27 -4.94
C ALA A 76 -8.46 8.04 -6.08
N PHE A 77 -9.49 8.88 -6.16
CA PHE A 77 -10.42 8.83 -7.27
C PHE A 77 -9.75 9.16 -8.60
N ALA A 78 -8.82 10.12 -8.63
CA ALA A 78 -8.04 10.41 -9.82
C ALA A 78 -7.20 9.21 -10.26
N ALA A 79 -6.54 8.50 -9.33
CA ALA A 79 -5.78 7.29 -9.61
C ALA A 79 -6.70 6.16 -10.12
N LEU A 80 -7.85 5.95 -9.47
CA LEU A 80 -8.85 4.96 -9.88
C LEU A 80 -9.40 5.26 -11.29
N ARG A 81 -9.79 6.51 -11.55
CA ARG A 81 -10.25 6.93 -12.89
C ARG A 81 -9.17 6.75 -13.95
N ALA A 82 -7.94 7.14 -13.65
CA ALA A 82 -6.82 6.93 -14.56
C ALA A 82 -6.62 5.44 -14.85
N GLN A 83 -6.66 4.59 -13.82
CA GLN A 83 -6.47 3.14 -13.94
C GLN A 83 -7.47 2.47 -14.91
N TYR A 84 -8.71 2.93 -14.90
CA TYR A 84 -9.80 2.37 -15.71
C TYR A 84 -10.16 3.23 -16.94
N ALA A 85 -9.40 4.30 -17.27
CA ALA A 85 -9.74 5.26 -18.29
C ALA A 85 -9.92 4.65 -19.70
N GLU A 86 -9.16 3.58 -19.99
CA GLU A 86 -9.25 2.85 -21.27
C GLU A 86 -9.71 1.39 -21.07
N ALA A 87 -10.28 1.10 -19.90
CA ALA A 87 -10.79 -0.23 -19.62
C ALA A 87 -12.14 -0.43 -20.33
N VAL A 88 -12.26 -1.56 -20.99
CA VAL A 88 -13.47 -1.98 -21.71
C VAL A 88 -14.07 -3.18 -20.98
N PRO A 89 -15.33 -3.09 -20.50
CA PRO A 89 -15.97 -4.24 -19.89
C PRO A 89 -16.27 -5.31 -20.95
N ALA A 90 -16.17 -6.58 -20.56
CA ALA A 90 -16.55 -7.70 -21.42
C ALA A 90 -18.04 -7.68 -21.75
N ASP A 91 -18.89 -7.21 -20.82
CA ASP A 91 -20.31 -6.95 -21.04
C ASP A 91 -20.53 -5.45 -21.31
N PRO A 92 -20.98 -5.07 -22.53
CA PRO A 92 -21.23 -3.68 -22.91
C PRO A 92 -22.33 -2.98 -22.07
N LEU A 93 -23.16 -3.73 -21.33
CA LEU A 93 -24.16 -3.16 -20.43
C LEU A 93 -23.56 -2.57 -19.17
N ASN A 94 -22.30 -2.88 -18.87
CA ASN A 94 -21.56 -2.32 -17.76
C ASN A 94 -20.88 -1.00 -18.18
N ASP A 95 -21.55 0.12 -17.97
CA ASP A 95 -21.00 1.45 -18.26
C ASP A 95 -20.01 1.89 -17.15
N LEU A 96 -18.73 1.52 -17.34
CA LEU A 96 -17.65 1.96 -16.46
C LEU A 96 -17.47 3.48 -16.46
N GLY A 97 -17.74 4.15 -17.58
CA GLY A 97 -17.65 5.61 -17.67
C GLY A 97 -18.66 6.27 -16.74
N ALA A 98 -19.92 5.84 -16.76
CA ALA A 98 -20.94 6.34 -15.84
C ALA A 98 -20.62 6.00 -14.37
N LEU A 99 -20.09 4.80 -14.11
CA LEU A 99 -19.70 4.37 -12.77
C LEU A 99 -18.60 5.27 -12.19
N LEU A 100 -17.62 5.67 -12.99
CA LEU A 100 -16.46 6.45 -12.56
C LEU A 100 -16.67 7.97 -12.70
N ALA A 101 -17.76 8.43 -13.34
CA ALA A 101 -18.04 9.84 -13.62
C ALA A 101 -18.70 10.62 -12.46
N GLY A 102 -18.85 10.03 -11.28
CA GLY A 102 -19.48 10.69 -10.14
C GLY A 102 -18.58 11.72 -9.44
N ASP A 103 -19.16 12.48 -8.50
CA ASP A 103 -18.39 13.30 -7.55
C ASP A 103 -17.48 12.41 -6.69
N ASP A 104 -16.39 13.00 -6.18
CA ASP A 104 -15.41 12.33 -5.31
C ASP A 104 -15.99 12.10 -3.89
N ASP A 105 -17.15 11.44 -3.84
CA ASP A 105 -17.84 11.13 -2.61
C ASP A 105 -17.34 9.78 -2.06
N ALA A 106 -16.79 9.83 -0.87
CA ALA A 106 -16.28 8.66 -0.15
C ALA A 106 -17.33 7.53 -0.04
N ALA A 107 -18.62 7.88 0.09
CA ALA A 107 -19.69 6.89 0.16
C ALA A 107 -19.85 6.08 -1.14
N LYS A 108 -19.52 6.67 -2.28
CA LYS A 108 -19.60 5.99 -3.59
C LYS A 108 -18.42 5.04 -3.83
N PHE A 109 -17.30 5.21 -3.14
CA PHE A 109 -16.12 4.38 -3.37
C PHE A 109 -16.40 2.88 -3.14
N SER A 110 -17.10 2.56 -2.05
CA SER A 110 -17.47 1.17 -1.76
C SER A 110 -18.41 0.58 -2.82
N GLU A 111 -19.35 1.37 -3.35
CA GLU A 111 -20.23 0.96 -4.45
C GLU A 111 -19.43 0.71 -5.74
N ILE A 112 -18.50 1.61 -6.06
CA ILE A 112 -17.62 1.47 -7.22
C ILE A 112 -16.77 0.19 -7.09
N GLU A 113 -16.14 -0.04 -5.94
CA GLU A 113 -15.36 -1.26 -5.71
C GLU A 113 -16.22 -2.53 -5.87
N GLU A 114 -17.43 -2.54 -5.32
CA GLU A 114 -18.34 -3.68 -5.41
C GLU A 114 -18.71 -3.97 -6.87
N ARG A 115 -19.04 -2.94 -7.63
CA ARG A 115 -19.33 -3.08 -9.06
C ARG A 115 -18.11 -3.53 -9.88
N LEU A 116 -16.93 -2.99 -9.58
CA LEU A 116 -15.68 -3.40 -10.24
C LEU A 116 -15.32 -4.87 -9.99
N ARG A 117 -15.72 -5.43 -8.84
CA ARG A 117 -15.56 -6.87 -8.56
C ARG A 117 -16.43 -7.76 -9.44
N ALA A 118 -17.57 -7.24 -9.87
CA ALA A 118 -18.55 -8.00 -10.68
C ALA A 118 -18.31 -7.89 -12.19
N VAL A 119 -17.31 -7.09 -12.61
CA VAL A 119 -17.10 -6.77 -14.03
C VAL A 119 -15.76 -7.31 -14.51
N ASP A 120 -15.80 -8.19 -15.50
CA ASP A 120 -14.61 -8.54 -16.26
C ASP A 120 -14.26 -7.39 -17.21
N VAL A 121 -13.08 -6.84 -17.06
CA VAL A 121 -12.59 -5.69 -17.83
C VAL A 121 -11.18 -5.97 -18.36
N ALA A 122 -10.87 -5.39 -19.51
CA ALA A 122 -9.50 -5.33 -20.02
C ALA A 122 -9.18 -3.89 -20.43
N ALA A 123 -7.96 -3.43 -20.17
CA ALA A 123 -7.52 -2.13 -20.64
C ALA A 123 -6.91 -2.24 -22.05
N ASN A 124 -7.08 -1.19 -22.86
CA ASN A 124 -6.57 -1.17 -24.23
C ASN A 124 -5.08 -0.78 -24.32
N SER A 125 -4.56 -0.10 -23.30
CA SER A 125 -3.15 0.30 -23.27
C SER A 125 -2.57 0.36 -21.85
N ALA A 126 -1.24 0.40 -21.74
CA ALA A 126 -0.54 0.50 -20.48
C ALA A 126 -0.47 1.94 -19.91
N ARG A 127 -0.72 2.97 -20.73
CA ARG A 127 -0.53 4.38 -20.36
C ARG A 127 -1.41 4.85 -19.18
N PRO A 128 -2.71 4.52 -19.14
CA PRO A 128 -3.56 4.84 -17.99
C PRO A 128 -3.04 4.28 -16.67
N LEU A 129 -2.51 3.05 -16.70
CA LEU A 129 -1.92 2.39 -15.52
C LEU A 129 -0.68 3.14 -15.03
N LEU A 130 0.18 3.61 -15.93
CA LEU A 130 1.34 4.42 -15.57
C LEU A 130 0.94 5.78 -15.00
N SER A 131 -0.10 6.41 -15.55
CA SER A 131 -0.66 7.65 -15.01
C SER A 131 -1.22 7.42 -13.59
N SER A 132 -1.95 6.33 -13.37
CA SER A 132 -2.41 5.92 -12.05
C SER A 132 -1.25 5.70 -11.07
N ALA A 133 -0.18 5.00 -11.49
CA ALA A 133 1.00 4.79 -10.66
C ALA A 133 1.64 6.11 -10.20
N VAL A 134 1.71 7.12 -11.07
CA VAL A 134 2.23 8.45 -10.71
C VAL A 134 1.30 9.16 -9.72
N LEU A 135 -0.02 9.07 -9.90
CA LEU A 135 -0.98 9.63 -8.94
C LEU A 135 -0.89 8.96 -7.56
N GLU A 136 -0.63 7.66 -7.51
CA GLU A 136 -0.37 6.94 -6.25
C GLU A 136 0.91 7.45 -5.54
N ILE A 137 1.95 7.83 -6.29
CA ILE A 137 3.14 8.48 -5.71
C ILE A 137 2.76 9.85 -5.14
N VAL A 138 1.94 10.64 -5.84
CA VAL A 138 1.42 11.92 -5.34
C VAL A 138 0.62 11.71 -4.05
N GLY A 139 -0.24 10.69 -4.01
CA GLY A 139 -0.94 10.28 -2.79
C GLY A 139 0.01 9.98 -1.63
N GLY A 140 1.17 9.37 -1.92
CA GLY A 140 2.22 9.12 -0.93
C GLY A 140 2.73 10.40 -0.23
N PHE A 141 2.87 11.51 -0.95
CA PHE A 141 3.26 12.81 -0.35
C PHE A 141 2.21 13.31 0.65
N TRP A 142 0.92 13.16 0.35
CA TRP A 142 -0.15 13.58 1.24
C TRP A 142 -0.23 12.71 2.49
N VAL A 143 -0.16 11.39 2.32
CA VAL A 143 -0.10 10.47 3.46
C VAL A 143 1.10 10.79 4.35
N HIS A 144 2.27 11.01 3.76
CA HIS A 144 3.48 11.36 4.50
C HIS A 144 3.30 12.66 5.30
N SER A 145 2.78 13.73 4.67
CA SER A 145 2.53 15.00 5.35
C SER A 145 1.57 14.85 6.53
N TYR A 146 0.52 14.05 6.35
CA TYR A 146 -0.42 13.75 7.42
C TYR A 146 0.25 12.98 8.55
N VAL A 147 0.95 11.89 8.23
CA VAL A 147 1.68 11.07 9.22
C VAL A 147 2.67 11.92 10.01
N GLU A 148 3.48 12.74 9.35
CA GLU A 148 4.44 13.64 10.02
C GLU A 148 3.75 14.61 10.98
N SER A 149 2.53 15.09 10.66
CA SER A 149 1.75 15.92 11.58
C SER A 149 1.35 15.13 12.83
N ARG A 150 0.79 13.93 12.65
CA ARG A 150 0.34 13.10 13.78
C ARG A 150 1.47 12.62 14.67
N LEU A 151 2.63 12.33 14.07
CA LEU A 151 3.84 11.97 14.85
C LEU A 151 4.28 13.11 15.77
N ARG A 152 4.18 14.38 15.32
CA ARG A 152 4.49 15.55 16.16
C ARG A 152 3.53 15.69 17.34
N ASP A 153 2.29 15.22 17.17
CA ASP A 153 1.28 15.20 18.23
C ASP A 153 1.46 14.01 19.21
N GLY A 154 2.44 13.15 18.96
CA GLY A 154 2.71 11.97 19.81
C GLY A 154 1.87 10.74 19.48
N VAL A 155 1.14 10.76 18.37
CA VAL A 155 0.24 9.67 17.94
C VAL A 155 1.04 8.52 17.35
N VAL A 156 0.62 7.30 17.66
CA VAL A 156 1.08 6.09 16.94
C VAL A 156 0.25 5.96 15.65
N VAL A 157 0.91 5.99 14.51
CA VAL A 157 0.24 5.82 13.21
C VAL A 157 0.55 4.42 12.67
N VAL A 158 -0.51 3.64 12.44
CA VAL A 158 -0.43 2.32 11.78
C VAL A 158 -0.92 2.45 10.35
N ASN A 159 0.00 2.34 9.39
CA ASN A 159 -0.33 2.32 7.96
C ASN A 159 -0.53 0.87 7.52
N ASP A 160 -1.77 0.45 7.32
CA ASP A 160 -2.14 -0.94 7.05
C ASP A 160 -1.84 -1.40 5.62
N SER A 161 -1.67 -0.45 4.70
CA SER A 161 -1.33 -0.73 3.30
C SER A 161 -0.40 0.34 2.77
N PHE A 162 0.91 0.10 2.89
CA PHE A 162 1.92 1.04 2.42
C PHE A 162 1.77 1.32 0.92
N GLY A 163 1.67 2.59 0.54
CA GLY A 163 1.25 3.04 -0.80
C GLY A 163 2.11 2.51 -1.97
N TYR A 164 3.36 2.12 -1.72
CA TYR A 164 4.22 1.45 -2.70
C TYR A 164 3.53 0.25 -3.38
N LYS A 165 2.66 -0.46 -2.66
CA LYS A 165 1.90 -1.59 -3.20
C LYS A 165 1.05 -1.20 -4.41
N HIS A 166 0.37 -0.05 -4.36
CA HIS A 166 -0.51 0.40 -5.45
C HIS A 166 0.29 0.80 -6.68
N VAL A 167 1.41 1.49 -6.49
CA VAL A 167 2.34 1.81 -7.58
C VAL A 167 2.85 0.52 -8.24
N LEU A 168 3.32 -0.44 -7.44
CA LEU A 168 3.83 -1.72 -7.94
C LEU A 168 2.78 -2.46 -8.78
N LYS A 169 1.53 -2.54 -8.32
CA LYS A 169 0.46 -3.24 -9.04
C LYS A 169 0.16 -2.60 -10.39
N ASN A 170 0.05 -1.28 -10.44
CA ASN A 170 -0.13 -0.54 -11.69
C ASN A 170 1.05 -0.78 -12.66
N VAL A 171 2.28 -0.78 -12.16
CA VAL A 171 3.47 -1.05 -12.96
C VAL A 171 3.49 -2.49 -13.49
N LEU A 172 3.19 -3.48 -12.66
CA LEU A 172 3.15 -4.89 -13.08
C LEU A 172 2.09 -5.12 -14.16
N LEU A 173 0.91 -4.49 -14.03
CA LEU A 173 -0.13 -4.51 -15.06
C LEU A 173 0.36 -3.87 -16.36
N ALA A 174 0.96 -2.69 -16.28
CA ALA A 174 1.50 -2.00 -17.45
C ALA A 174 2.59 -2.82 -18.15
N GLN A 175 3.48 -3.45 -17.40
CA GLN A 175 4.53 -4.33 -17.93
C GLN A 175 3.95 -5.59 -18.57
N ARG A 176 2.89 -6.16 -17.98
CA ARG A 176 2.21 -7.34 -18.53
C ARG A 176 1.57 -7.05 -19.88
N MET A 177 0.94 -5.88 -20.01
CA MET A 177 0.28 -5.45 -21.24
C MET A 177 1.26 -5.09 -22.36
N SER A 178 2.35 -4.40 -22.03
CA SER A 178 3.25 -3.85 -23.03
C SER A 178 4.34 -4.82 -23.52
N GLY A 179 4.63 -5.84 -22.73
CA GLY A 179 5.66 -6.83 -23.01
C GLY A 179 7.11 -6.31 -22.89
N PRO A 180 8.06 -7.24 -22.73
CA PRO A 180 9.47 -6.90 -22.56
C PRO A 180 10.04 -6.13 -23.78
N GLY A 181 10.83 -5.10 -23.51
CA GLY A 181 11.53 -4.32 -24.53
C GLY A 181 10.74 -3.20 -25.20
N SER A 182 9.44 -3.06 -24.90
CA SER A 182 8.66 -1.91 -25.36
C SER A 182 9.05 -0.61 -24.63
N PRO A 183 8.77 0.57 -25.23
CA PRO A 183 8.95 1.86 -24.54
C PRO A 183 8.16 1.95 -23.22
N GLU A 184 6.91 1.49 -23.22
CA GLU A 184 6.01 1.49 -22.07
C GLU A 184 6.56 0.58 -20.95
N HIS A 185 7.12 -0.57 -21.29
CA HIS A 185 7.77 -1.45 -20.30
C HIS A 185 8.96 -0.77 -19.63
N THR A 186 9.77 -0.06 -20.42
CA THR A 186 10.92 0.70 -19.91
C THR A 186 10.47 1.86 -19.03
N GLU A 187 9.40 2.57 -19.40
CA GLU A 187 8.82 3.65 -18.62
C GLU A 187 8.24 3.13 -17.30
N ALA A 188 7.53 2.00 -17.33
CA ALA A 188 7.01 1.32 -16.15
C ALA A 188 8.13 1.01 -15.15
N GLN A 189 9.26 0.51 -15.62
CA GLN A 189 10.42 0.23 -14.76
C GLN A 189 10.97 1.52 -14.11
N ARG A 190 11.06 2.61 -14.87
CA ARG A 190 11.52 3.91 -14.33
C ARG A 190 10.58 4.45 -13.24
N VAL A 191 9.26 4.34 -13.46
CA VAL A 191 8.26 4.72 -12.46
C VAL A 191 8.44 3.90 -11.18
N LEU A 192 8.64 2.59 -11.31
CA LEU A 192 8.86 1.69 -10.17
C LEU A 192 10.15 2.03 -9.40
N ASP A 193 11.25 2.29 -10.10
CA ASP A 193 12.53 2.62 -9.47
C ASP A 193 12.45 3.97 -8.74
N THR A 194 11.76 4.96 -9.33
CA THR A 194 11.49 6.25 -8.70
C THR A 194 10.64 6.06 -7.44
N ALA A 195 9.56 5.31 -7.53
CA ALA A 195 8.71 5.01 -6.39
C ALA A 195 9.49 4.31 -5.27
N ARG A 196 10.28 3.28 -5.61
CA ARG A 196 11.11 2.56 -4.63
C ARG A 196 12.03 3.51 -3.87
N GLY A 197 12.67 4.46 -4.57
CA GLY A 197 13.51 5.48 -3.95
C GLY A 197 12.75 6.42 -3.02
N LEU A 198 11.61 6.97 -3.47
CA LEU A 198 10.79 7.89 -2.70
C LEU A 198 10.18 7.22 -1.45
N PHE A 199 9.60 6.03 -1.61
CA PHE A 199 8.99 5.29 -0.50
C PHE A 199 10.01 4.86 0.55
N HIS A 200 11.25 4.61 0.16
CA HIS A 200 12.33 4.34 1.11
C HIS A 200 12.85 5.60 1.80
N ALA A 201 13.22 6.61 1.01
CA ALA A 201 13.98 7.75 1.53
C ALA A 201 13.12 8.83 2.18
N LEU A 202 11.88 9.01 1.69
CA LEU A 202 11.00 10.09 2.11
C LEU A 202 9.82 9.58 2.93
N PHE A 203 9.11 8.54 2.45
CA PHE A 203 7.89 8.06 3.09
C PHE A 203 8.12 6.90 4.07
N GLY A 204 9.39 6.53 4.29
CA GLY A 204 9.75 5.37 5.12
C GLY A 204 9.24 5.50 6.56
N PRO A 205 8.64 4.43 7.13
CA PRO A 205 8.15 4.41 8.50
C PRO A 205 9.29 4.31 9.52
N THR A 206 8.97 4.51 10.80
CA THR A 206 9.88 4.19 11.90
C THR A 206 10.14 2.68 11.95
N TYR A 207 9.07 1.89 11.79
CA TYR A 207 9.12 0.42 11.66
C TYR A 207 8.30 -0.02 10.45
N GLY A 208 8.95 -0.66 9.52
CA GLY A 208 8.32 -1.31 8.37
C GLY A 208 8.28 -2.82 8.55
N TYR A 209 7.14 -3.42 8.25
CA TYR A 209 6.94 -4.86 8.29
C TYR A 209 6.44 -5.37 6.95
N TRP A 210 7.17 -6.31 6.39
CA TRP A 210 6.70 -7.10 5.28
C TRP A 210 5.96 -8.33 5.82
N VAL A 211 4.65 -8.36 5.60
CA VAL A 211 3.78 -9.50 5.91
C VAL A 211 3.90 -10.50 4.77
N ASP A 212 4.77 -11.49 4.97
CA ASP A 212 5.08 -12.52 3.98
C ASP A 212 4.05 -13.65 4.07
N THR A 213 3.17 -13.68 3.10
CA THR A 213 2.09 -14.68 2.99
C THR A 213 2.21 -15.40 1.65
N ASP A 214 2.08 -16.72 1.66
CA ASP A 214 1.95 -17.49 0.42
C ASP A 214 0.65 -17.09 -0.30
N PRO A 215 0.67 -16.73 -1.60
CA PRO A 215 -0.54 -16.37 -2.33
C PRO A 215 -1.64 -17.43 -2.27
N ARG A 216 -1.30 -18.73 -2.22
CA ARG A 216 -2.27 -19.81 -2.07
C ARG A 216 -2.96 -19.78 -0.71
N LEU A 217 -2.24 -19.39 0.34
CA LEU A 217 -2.83 -19.17 1.67
C LEU A 217 -3.80 -18.00 1.65
N ALA A 218 -3.42 -16.88 1.00
CA ALA A 218 -4.28 -15.73 0.82
C ALA A 218 -5.58 -16.07 0.08
N VAL A 219 -5.51 -16.89 -1.00
CA VAL A 219 -6.70 -17.39 -1.72
C VAL A 219 -7.62 -18.18 -0.79
N ARG A 220 -7.08 -19.11 0.01
CA ARG A 220 -7.90 -19.88 0.96
C ARG A 220 -8.60 -19.00 1.99
N TRP A 221 -7.91 -17.99 2.53
CA TRP A 221 -8.51 -17.05 3.50
C TRP A 221 -9.61 -16.19 2.88
N ARG A 222 -9.41 -15.75 1.63
CA ARG A 222 -10.42 -14.98 0.89
C ARG A 222 -11.66 -15.84 0.58
N ALA A 223 -11.47 -17.06 0.11
CA ALA A 223 -12.56 -17.98 -0.15
C ALA A 223 -13.40 -18.26 1.11
N ALA A 224 -12.77 -18.35 2.28
CA ALA A 224 -13.45 -18.56 3.55
C ALA A 224 -14.31 -17.36 3.98
N THR A 225 -14.00 -16.14 3.50
CA THR A 225 -14.75 -14.90 3.79
C THR A 225 -15.71 -14.48 2.66
N GLY A 226 -15.72 -15.21 1.54
CA GLY A 226 -16.51 -14.84 0.36
C GLY A 226 -15.98 -13.58 -0.36
N ASP A 227 -14.72 -13.19 -0.10
CA ASP A 227 -14.13 -12.00 -0.71
C ASP A 227 -13.76 -12.27 -2.18
N VAL A 228 -14.24 -11.42 -3.09
CA VAL A 228 -14.06 -11.54 -4.54
C VAL A 228 -12.86 -10.71 -4.99
N THR A 229 -12.08 -11.25 -5.93
CA THR A 229 -10.92 -10.57 -6.53
C THR A 229 -11.36 -9.45 -7.46
N THR A 230 -10.80 -8.25 -7.31
CA THR A 230 -10.99 -7.18 -8.29
C THR A 230 -10.04 -7.34 -9.47
N PRO A 231 -10.35 -6.76 -10.66
CA PRO A 231 -9.42 -6.77 -11.82
C PRO A 231 -8.04 -6.17 -11.51
N PHE A 232 -7.94 -5.32 -10.49
CA PHE A 232 -6.69 -4.71 -10.02
C PHE A 232 -5.89 -5.60 -9.05
N GLU A 233 -6.48 -6.63 -8.51
CA GLU A 233 -5.81 -7.60 -7.62
C GLU A 233 -5.25 -8.81 -8.38
N SER A 234 -5.50 -8.84 -9.70
CA SER A 234 -5.03 -9.84 -10.65
C SER A 234 -4.51 -9.15 -11.91
N TYR A 235 -4.11 -9.90 -12.91
CA TYR A 235 -3.88 -9.37 -14.25
C TYR A 235 -5.19 -9.16 -15.05
N GLY A 236 -6.31 -8.93 -14.37
CA GLY A 236 -7.62 -8.73 -14.99
C GLY A 236 -7.64 -7.59 -15.99
N LEU A 237 -7.03 -6.45 -15.66
CA LEU A 237 -6.90 -5.33 -16.61
C LEU A 237 -6.02 -5.64 -17.83
N ALA A 238 -5.17 -6.67 -17.75
CA ALA A 238 -4.43 -7.19 -18.91
C ALA A 238 -5.22 -8.31 -19.65
N GLY A 239 -6.49 -8.52 -19.31
CA GLY A 239 -7.36 -9.52 -19.92
C GLY A 239 -7.20 -10.93 -19.38
N GLU A 240 -6.53 -11.11 -18.25
CA GLU A 240 -6.31 -12.41 -17.60
C GLU A 240 -7.16 -12.52 -16.33
N HIS A 241 -8.11 -13.45 -16.30
CA HIS A 241 -9.07 -13.58 -15.21
C HIS A 241 -8.89 -14.88 -14.40
N GLY A 242 -9.57 -14.96 -13.26
CA GLY A 242 -9.60 -16.13 -12.40
C GLY A 242 -8.39 -16.29 -11.46
N ASP A 243 -8.41 -17.38 -10.69
CA ASP A 243 -7.44 -17.63 -9.61
C ASP A 243 -5.98 -17.73 -10.11
N ALA A 244 -5.75 -18.26 -11.30
CA ALA A 244 -4.41 -18.35 -11.88
C ALA A 244 -3.79 -16.97 -12.13
N SER A 245 -4.58 -16.02 -12.60
CA SER A 245 -4.19 -14.62 -12.81
C SER A 245 -3.90 -13.93 -11.49
N PHE A 246 -4.78 -14.11 -10.49
CA PHE A 246 -4.55 -13.60 -9.13
C PHE A 246 -3.24 -14.15 -8.56
N LEU A 247 -3.05 -15.47 -8.57
CA LEU A 247 -1.84 -16.10 -8.05
C LEU A 247 -0.58 -15.57 -8.73
N ALA A 248 -0.57 -15.48 -10.05
CA ALA A 248 0.57 -14.97 -10.81
C ALA A 248 0.92 -13.53 -10.43
N MET A 249 -0.07 -12.65 -10.30
CA MET A 249 0.18 -11.26 -9.89
C MET A 249 0.66 -11.16 -8.44
N GLN A 250 0.05 -11.92 -7.52
CA GLN A 250 0.44 -11.88 -6.12
C GLN A 250 1.81 -12.51 -5.88
N ASP A 251 2.24 -13.51 -6.67
CA ASP A 251 3.61 -14.04 -6.65
C ASP A 251 4.62 -12.95 -7.09
N HIS A 252 4.34 -12.21 -8.18
CA HIS A 252 5.19 -11.09 -8.60
C HIS A 252 5.22 -9.96 -7.55
N CYS A 253 4.08 -9.63 -6.95
CA CYS A 253 4.02 -8.66 -5.85
C CYS A 253 4.87 -9.12 -4.65
N ARG A 254 4.75 -10.39 -4.26
CA ARG A 254 5.49 -10.98 -3.14
C ARG A 254 7.00 -10.89 -3.35
N ASP A 255 7.47 -11.23 -4.56
CA ASP A 255 8.88 -11.14 -4.90
C ASP A 255 9.41 -9.70 -4.88
N ALA A 256 8.65 -8.75 -5.43
CA ALA A 256 9.00 -7.33 -5.41
C ALA A 256 9.00 -6.76 -3.98
N PHE A 257 8.04 -7.15 -3.13
CA PHE A 257 7.99 -6.74 -1.72
C PHE A 257 9.15 -7.32 -0.92
N ARG A 258 9.54 -8.57 -1.16
CA ARG A 258 10.74 -9.18 -0.56
C ARG A 258 11.99 -8.38 -0.87
N GLN A 259 12.18 -8.02 -2.14
CA GLN A 259 13.32 -7.21 -2.57
C GLN A 259 13.30 -5.81 -1.94
N ALA A 260 12.14 -5.15 -1.92
CA ALA A 260 11.98 -3.83 -1.31
C ALA A 260 12.24 -3.89 0.20
N ALA A 261 11.63 -4.82 0.91
CA ALA A 261 11.78 -5.00 2.35
C ALA A 261 13.24 -5.25 2.74
N HIS A 262 13.94 -6.12 2.00
CA HIS A 262 15.37 -6.36 2.21
C HIS A 262 16.18 -5.07 1.99
N GLY A 263 15.97 -4.36 0.88
CA GLY A 263 16.68 -3.12 0.57
C GLY A 263 16.38 -1.98 1.57
N TRP A 264 15.17 -1.92 2.10
CA TRP A 264 14.73 -0.94 3.10
C TRP A 264 15.02 -1.34 4.55
N ARG A 265 15.53 -2.55 4.76
CA ARG A 265 15.78 -3.13 6.10
C ARG A 265 14.51 -3.25 6.94
N TRP A 266 13.40 -3.58 6.30
CA TRP A 266 12.15 -3.87 6.97
C TRP A 266 12.18 -5.25 7.60
N GLN A 267 11.42 -5.42 8.68
CA GLN A 267 11.28 -6.71 9.31
C GLN A 267 10.30 -7.60 8.52
N THR A 268 10.54 -8.91 8.55
CA THR A 268 9.63 -9.88 7.93
C THR A 268 8.76 -10.52 9.00
N VAL A 269 7.44 -10.49 8.79
CA VAL A 269 6.45 -11.25 9.53
C VAL A 269 5.94 -12.36 8.61
N ALA A 270 6.53 -13.54 8.72
CA ALA A 270 6.13 -14.69 7.93
C ALA A 270 4.87 -15.33 8.51
N LEU A 271 3.85 -15.51 7.66
CA LEU A 271 2.61 -16.20 8.03
C LEU A 271 2.67 -17.64 7.53
N ALA A 272 2.38 -18.57 8.44
CA ALA A 272 2.45 -20.00 8.20
C ALA A 272 1.09 -20.59 7.78
N ASP A 273 1.08 -21.86 7.38
CA ASP A 273 -0.16 -22.59 7.08
C ASP A 273 -0.79 -23.15 8.38
N VAL A 274 -1.22 -22.23 9.24
CA VAL A 274 -1.94 -22.46 10.48
C VAL A 274 -3.23 -21.64 10.48
N PRO A 275 -4.15 -21.78 11.43
CA PRO A 275 -5.35 -20.94 11.52
C PRO A 275 -5.03 -19.45 11.44
N LYS A 276 -5.87 -18.71 10.71
CA LYS A 276 -5.65 -17.27 10.44
C LYS A 276 -5.47 -16.47 11.72
N ASP A 277 -6.29 -16.73 12.73
CA ASP A 277 -6.27 -16.00 14.01
C ASP A 277 -4.96 -16.23 14.78
N GLU A 278 -4.38 -17.42 14.70
CA GLU A 278 -3.08 -17.72 15.30
C GLU A 278 -1.96 -16.93 14.63
N ASN A 279 -1.96 -16.86 13.28
CA ASN A 279 -1.04 -16.05 12.51
C ASN A 279 -1.16 -14.56 12.87
N ILE A 280 -2.39 -14.04 12.89
CA ILE A 280 -2.65 -12.62 13.18
C ILE A 280 -2.18 -12.28 14.60
N SER A 281 -2.60 -13.05 15.60
CA SER A 281 -2.20 -12.84 17.00
C SER A 281 -0.67 -12.93 17.20
N GLY A 282 0.00 -13.82 16.46
CA GLY A 282 1.46 -13.94 16.47
C GLY A 282 2.13 -12.69 15.89
N ALA A 283 1.63 -12.21 14.75
CA ALA A 283 2.11 -10.99 14.09
C ALA A 283 1.91 -9.76 15.00
N VAL A 284 0.72 -9.60 15.56
CA VAL A 284 0.37 -8.47 16.45
C VAL A 284 1.31 -8.42 17.65
N ARG A 285 1.47 -9.53 18.38
CA ARG A 285 2.39 -9.59 19.55
C ARG A 285 3.80 -9.16 19.21
N ARG A 286 4.33 -9.60 18.06
CA ARG A 286 5.68 -9.25 17.63
C ARG A 286 5.82 -7.76 17.35
N ILE A 287 4.88 -7.19 16.56
CA ILE A 287 4.91 -5.78 16.17
C ILE A 287 4.69 -4.89 17.41
N GLU A 288 3.77 -5.26 18.28
CA GLU A 288 3.47 -4.57 19.54
C GLU A 288 4.71 -4.50 20.45
N GLN A 289 5.44 -5.60 20.60
CA GLN A 289 6.66 -5.63 21.42
C GLN A 289 7.70 -4.63 20.90
N ASP A 290 7.91 -4.55 19.60
CA ASP A 290 8.82 -3.57 18.98
C ASP A 290 8.33 -2.13 19.20
N ALA A 291 7.02 -1.89 19.07
CA ALA A 291 6.39 -0.59 19.26
C ALA A 291 6.52 -0.11 20.72
N LEU A 292 6.17 -0.94 21.69
CA LEU A 292 6.27 -0.61 23.12
C LEU A 292 7.71 -0.34 23.54
N GLY A 293 8.66 -1.17 23.10
CA GLY A 293 10.08 -0.95 23.37
C GLY A 293 10.60 0.36 22.74
N HIS A 294 10.04 0.83 21.62
CA HIS A 294 10.38 2.15 21.08
C HIS A 294 9.81 3.27 21.95
N LEU A 295 8.55 3.20 22.29
CA LEU A 295 7.85 4.24 23.07
C LEU A 295 8.46 4.40 24.47
N GLU A 296 8.88 3.31 25.11
CA GLU A 296 9.61 3.34 26.37
C GLU A 296 10.96 4.06 26.24
N ARG A 297 11.73 3.75 25.18
CA ARG A 297 13.01 4.45 24.93
C ARG A 297 12.84 5.96 24.71
N VAL A 298 11.78 6.35 23.96
CA VAL A 298 11.47 7.76 23.75
C VAL A 298 11.10 8.45 25.06
N ARG A 299 10.31 7.81 25.93
CA ARG A 299 9.97 8.33 27.27
C ARG A 299 11.18 8.45 28.18
N ALA A 300 12.07 7.46 28.17
CA ALA A 300 13.27 7.47 29.03
C ALA A 300 14.32 8.51 28.59
N ALA A 301 14.25 9.01 27.37
CA ALA A 301 15.17 10.01 26.82
C ALA A 301 14.72 11.47 27.10
N ARG A 302 13.59 11.68 27.77
CA ARG A 302 13.05 12.98 28.25
C ARG A 302 13.44 13.22 29.69
#